data_fb7f57592c5e6ed491efb7d733ed01f5
#
_entry.id   fb7f57592c5e6ed491efb7d733ed01f5
#
_cell.length_a   1.000
_cell.length_b   1.000
_cell.length_c   1.000
_cell.angle_alpha   90.00
_cell.angle_beta   90.00
_cell.angle_gamma   90.00
#
_symmetry.space_group_name_H-M   'P 1'
#
loop_
_entity.id
_entity.type
_entity.pdbx_description
1 polymer ?
#
loop_
_entity_poly.entity_id
_entity_poly.type
_entity_poly.pdbx_seq_one_letter_code
_entity_poly.pdbx_strand_id
1 'polypeptide(L)'
;MSNVSISTNKLCIGYRRGSGAGLPSEAVVQTDLDFALQQGEMVCMLGPNGCGKSTLLRTLAGLQPALSGEFSIQQSAVSGQQSAKHIALVLTERLSMDNTTVHDVVAMGRYPYTSFLGGLTDADEKIIAEAIGQVGFRQNTEYRTQNTDILSSFFNAHSDGEKQRILIAKALAQQTPIILLDEPTAHLDLPHRILILRLLRHLAHEQSKTVLISTHELDLALALSDRILLMTPGKGVSLDTAENLKKANAFTRAFGMDIFNPLG
;
A
#
# COMPACT_ATOMS: atom_id res chain seq x y z
N MET A 1 -13.50 6.17 21.66
CA MET A 1 -12.93 4.81 21.49
C MET A 1 -11.92 4.92 20.35
N SER A 2 -10.68 4.50 20.55
CA SER A 2 -9.64 4.55 19.52
C SER A 2 -10.02 3.59 18.38
N ASN A 3 -10.16 4.11 17.17
CA ASN A 3 -10.60 3.35 16.01
C ASN A 3 -9.37 2.72 15.34
N VAL A 4 -8.71 1.77 16.05
CA VAL A 4 -7.50 1.09 15.57
C VAL A 4 -7.85 0.15 14.43
N SER A 5 -7.23 0.35 13.27
CA SER A 5 -7.39 -0.49 12.07
C SER A 5 -6.42 -1.66 12.03
N ILE A 6 -5.15 -1.40 12.33
CA ILE A 6 -4.10 -2.42 12.43
C ILE A 6 -3.36 -2.21 13.74
N SER A 7 -3.09 -3.27 14.47
CA SER A 7 -2.14 -3.26 15.59
C SER A 7 -1.22 -4.46 15.51
N THR A 8 0.03 -4.26 15.90
CA THR A 8 1.06 -5.31 15.97
C THR A 8 1.57 -5.44 17.39
N ASN A 9 1.96 -6.65 17.78
CA ASN A 9 2.52 -6.96 19.07
C ASN A 9 3.74 -7.87 18.89
N LYS A 10 4.93 -7.32 19.16
CA LYS A 10 6.23 -7.98 18.99
C LYS A 10 6.35 -8.72 17.66
N LEU A 11 5.82 -8.13 16.59
CA LEU A 11 5.78 -8.76 15.28
C LEU A 11 7.21 -8.90 14.74
N CYS A 12 7.56 -10.15 14.33
CA CYS A 12 8.81 -10.48 13.68
C CYS A 12 8.53 -10.87 12.24
N ILE A 13 9.22 -10.23 11.29
CA ILE A 13 9.06 -10.46 9.87
C ILE A 13 10.35 -10.95 9.22
N GLY A 14 10.21 -11.76 8.19
CA GLY A 14 11.34 -12.32 7.46
C GLY A 14 10.89 -13.44 6.54
N TYR A 15 11.83 -14.29 6.14
CA TYR A 15 11.59 -15.36 5.19
C TYR A 15 11.90 -16.73 5.81
N ARG A 16 11.00 -17.71 5.64
CA ARG A 16 11.29 -19.11 5.91
C ARG A 16 11.99 -19.69 4.69
N ARG A 17 13.21 -20.18 4.89
CA ARG A 17 13.95 -20.90 3.86
C ARG A 17 13.60 -22.39 3.97
N GLY A 18 13.36 -23.05 2.83
CA GLY A 18 13.22 -24.51 2.80
C GLY A 18 14.46 -25.17 3.41
N SER A 19 14.27 -26.31 4.07
CA SER A 19 15.29 -27.08 4.75
C SER A 19 16.33 -27.63 3.77
N GLY A 20 17.31 -26.79 3.40
CA GLY A 20 18.53 -27.19 2.69
C GLY A 20 19.67 -27.27 3.70
N ALA A 21 20.51 -28.29 3.58
CA ALA A 21 21.59 -28.57 4.52
C ALA A 21 22.49 -27.34 4.77
N GLY A 22 22.55 -26.87 6.02
CA GLY A 22 23.55 -25.92 6.51
C GLY A 22 23.19 -24.43 6.48
N LEU A 23 21.98 -24.03 6.05
CA LEU A 23 21.51 -22.64 6.13
C LEU A 23 20.49 -22.47 7.27
N PRO A 24 20.46 -21.29 7.94
CA PRO A 24 19.38 -21.00 8.91
C PRO A 24 18.02 -21.21 8.26
N SER A 25 17.10 -21.89 8.93
CA SER A 25 15.73 -22.14 8.47
C SER A 25 14.91 -20.86 8.28
N GLU A 26 15.34 -19.76 8.89
CA GLU A 26 14.69 -18.45 8.85
C GLU A 26 15.70 -17.34 8.60
N ALA A 27 15.31 -16.35 7.78
CA ALA A 27 16.06 -15.12 7.58
C ALA A 27 15.22 -13.97 8.17
N VAL A 28 15.55 -13.59 9.40
CA VAL A 28 14.90 -12.47 10.10
C VAL A 28 15.26 -11.15 9.40
N VAL A 29 14.26 -10.32 9.10
CA VAL A 29 14.42 -8.98 8.51
C VAL A 29 14.23 -7.91 9.58
N GLN A 30 13.21 -8.02 10.41
CA GLN A 30 12.94 -7.11 11.53
C GLN A 30 12.25 -7.86 12.68
N THR A 31 12.52 -7.38 13.89
CA THR A 31 11.89 -7.88 15.13
C THR A 31 11.22 -6.73 15.88
N ASP A 32 10.43 -7.09 16.87
CA ASP A 32 9.84 -6.16 17.83
C ASP A 32 9.11 -4.98 17.16
N LEU A 33 8.33 -5.31 16.13
CA LEU A 33 7.52 -4.32 15.45
C LEU A 33 6.21 -4.11 16.24
N ASP A 34 6.17 -3.02 17.00
CA ASP A 34 5.03 -2.62 17.81
C ASP A 34 4.50 -1.28 17.35
N PHE A 35 3.32 -1.27 16.71
CA PHE A 35 2.66 -0.04 16.25
C PHE A 35 1.16 -0.24 16.10
N ALA A 36 0.42 0.88 16.04
CA ALA A 36 -1.02 0.87 15.77
C ALA A 36 -1.38 1.96 14.76
N LEU A 37 -2.06 1.56 13.68
CA LEU A 37 -2.62 2.45 12.67
C LEU A 37 -4.09 2.73 12.99
N GLN A 38 -4.51 3.99 12.79
CA GLN A 38 -5.87 4.41 13.05
C GLN A 38 -6.70 4.42 11.76
N GLN A 39 -8.00 4.29 11.90
CA GLN A 39 -8.91 4.49 10.78
C GLN A 39 -8.89 5.96 10.35
N GLY A 40 -8.92 6.20 9.04
CA GLY A 40 -8.96 7.55 8.50
C GLY A 40 -7.62 8.25 8.42
N GLU A 41 -6.49 7.55 8.66
CA GLU A 41 -5.17 8.15 8.54
C GLU A 41 -4.36 7.66 7.34
N MET A 42 -3.52 8.52 6.82
CA MET A 42 -2.49 8.22 5.84
C MET A 42 -1.12 8.20 6.50
N VAL A 43 -0.50 7.03 6.55
CA VAL A 43 0.83 6.82 7.14
C VAL A 43 1.84 6.51 6.05
N CYS A 44 2.96 7.24 6.02
CA CYS A 44 4.08 6.93 5.17
C CYS A 44 5.14 6.12 5.93
N MET A 45 5.51 4.99 5.37
CA MET A 45 6.57 4.14 5.90
C MET A 45 7.90 4.50 5.26
N LEU A 46 8.83 4.95 6.07
CA LEU A 46 10.18 5.36 5.68
C LEU A 46 11.23 4.45 6.31
N GLY A 47 12.38 4.36 5.68
CA GLY A 47 13.55 3.63 6.18
C GLY A 47 14.50 3.27 5.04
N PRO A 48 15.76 2.91 5.36
CA PRO A 48 16.76 2.52 4.38
C PRO A 48 16.32 1.35 3.49
N ASN A 49 17.01 1.17 2.36
CA ASN A 49 16.78 0.02 1.51
C ASN A 49 17.09 -1.27 2.26
N GLY A 50 16.25 -2.30 2.06
CA GLY A 50 16.41 -3.60 2.72
C GLY A 50 15.96 -3.63 4.18
N CYS A 51 15.45 -2.55 4.78
CA CYS A 51 14.97 -2.56 6.16
C CYS A 51 13.67 -3.33 6.37
N GLY A 52 13.03 -3.85 5.30
CA GLY A 52 11.86 -4.73 5.42
C GLY A 52 10.51 -4.11 5.10
N LYS A 53 10.45 -2.92 4.46
CA LYS A 53 9.18 -2.24 4.12
C LYS A 53 8.22 -3.15 3.35
N SER A 54 8.65 -3.66 2.21
CA SER A 54 7.84 -4.57 1.38
C SER A 54 7.52 -5.90 2.09
N THR A 55 8.45 -6.39 2.92
CA THR A 55 8.24 -7.59 3.74
C THR A 55 7.11 -7.36 4.76
N LEU A 56 7.10 -6.20 5.42
CA LEU A 56 6.03 -5.84 6.36
C LEU A 56 4.68 -5.74 5.64
N LEU A 57 4.62 -5.05 4.49
CA LEU A 57 3.38 -4.92 3.72
C LEU A 57 2.84 -6.30 3.28
N ARG A 58 3.71 -7.19 2.79
CA ARG A 58 3.31 -8.56 2.41
C ARG A 58 2.85 -9.39 3.61
N THR A 59 3.48 -9.22 4.78
CA THR A 59 3.07 -9.90 6.01
C THR A 59 1.70 -9.42 6.47
N LEU A 60 1.46 -8.11 6.53
CA LEU A 60 0.16 -7.53 6.90
C LEU A 60 -0.95 -7.92 5.92
N ALA A 61 -0.63 -8.00 4.62
CA ALA A 61 -1.57 -8.45 3.60
C ALA A 61 -1.83 -9.98 3.63
N GLY A 62 -1.12 -10.74 4.47
CA GLY A 62 -1.26 -12.19 4.56
C GLY A 62 -0.63 -12.97 3.40
N LEU A 63 0.23 -12.33 2.58
CA LEU A 63 0.95 -12.99 1.48
C LEU A 63 2.14 -13.80 1.97
N GLN A 64 2.64 -13.52 3.16
CA GLN A 64 3.64 -14.32 3.84
C GLN A 64 3.37 -14.36 5.34
N PRO A 65 3.69 -15.46 6.03
CA PRO A 65 3.49 -15.55 7.47
C PRO A 65 4.50 -14.68 8.23
N ALA A 66 4.09 -14.16 9.40
CA ALA A 66 5.03 -13.68 10.39
C ALA A 66 5.95 -14.81 10.87
N LEU A 67 7.18 -14.49 11.27
CA LEU A 67 8.07 -15.46 11.91
C LEU A 67 7.67 -15.68 13.36
N SER A 68 7.33 -14.61 14.08
CA SER A 68 6.76 -14.65 15.44
C SER A 68 6.00 -13.36 15.75
N GLY A 69 5.37 -13.29 16.92
CA GLY A 69 4.48 -12.18 17.25
C GLY A 69 3.15 -12.28 16.53
N GLU A 70 2.35 -11.25 16.65
CA GLU A 70 1.00 -11.24 16.09
C GLU A 70 0.61 -9.84 15.58
N PHE A 71 -0.36 -9.80 14.71
CA PHE A 71 -1.04 -8.57 14.34
C PHE A 71 -2.55 -8.79 14.27
N SER A 72 -3.30 -7.73 14.47
CA SER A 72 -4.75 -7.75 14.37
C SER A 72 -5.25 -6.66 13.44
N ILE A 73 -6.36 -6.94 12.76
CA ILE A 73 -7.07 -6.00 11.88
C ILE A 73 -8.43 -5.75 12.50
N GLN A 74 -8.79 -4.48 12.75
CA GLN A 74 -10.06 -4.07 13.36
C GLN A 74 -10.38 -4.86 14.64
N GLN A 75 -9.36 -5.07 15.48
CA GLN A 75 -9.43 -5.84 16.74
C GLN A 75 -9.77 -7.33 16.57
N SER A 76 -9.77 -7.85 15.37
CA SER A 76 -9.94 -9.29 15.11
C SER A 76 -8.60 -9.88 14.64
N ALA A 77 -8.21 -11.01 15.22
CA ALA A 77 -7.06 -11.77 14.72
C ALA A 77 -7.39 -12.29 13.33
N VAL A 78 -6.56 -11.95 12.33
CA VAL A 78 -6.79 -12.32 10.94
C VAL A 78 -5.73 -13.30 10.50
N SER A 79 -6.15 -14.45 9.97
CA SER A 79 -5.28 -15.42 9.32
C SER A 79 -5.48 -15.41 7.81
N GLY A 80 -4.39 -15.30 7.07
CA GLY A 80 -4.20 -15.54 5.62
C GLY A 80 -5.36 -15.18 4.68
N GLN A 81 -6.25 -16.11 4.40
CA GLN A 81 -7.29 -15.94 3.38
C GLN A 81 -8.39 -14.92 3.71
N GLN A 82 -8.59 -14.57 4.98
CA GLN A 82 -9.57 -13.54 5.36
C GLN A 82 -9.07 -12.12 5.13
N SER A 83 -7.76 -11.93 4.95
CA SER A 83 -7.15 -10.60 4.76
C SER A 83 -7.64 -9.91 3.48
N ALA A 84 -7.94 -10.64 2.41
CA ALA A 84 -8.38 -10.08 1.13
C ALA A 84 -9.70 -9.30 1.19
N LYS A 85 -10.53 -9.47 2.23
CA LYS A 85 -11.74 -8.66 2.46
C LYS A 85 -11.48 -7.45 3.36
N HIS A 86 -10.30 -7.36 3.97
CA HIS A 86 -9.93 -6.29 4.89
C HIS A 86 -8.81 -5.41 4.35
N ILE A 87 -7.91 -5.97 3.55
CA ILE A 87 -6.73 -5.30 3.04
C ILE A 87 -6.64 -5.43 1.53
N ALA A 88 -6.49 -4.29 0.84
CA ALA A 88 -6.03 -4.25 -0.54
C ALA A 88 -4.53 -3.93 -0.56
N LEU A 89 -3.77 -4.62 -1.41
CA LEU A 89 -2.34 -4.42 -1.59
C LEU A 89 -2.01 -4.06 -3.04
N VAL A 90 -1.25 -2.97 -3.19
CA VAL A 90 -0.64 -2.55 -4.47
C VAL A 90 0.87 -2.67 -4.34
N LEU A 91 1.47 -3.53 -5.15
CA LEU A 91 2.93 -3.74 -5.20
C LEU A 91 3.55 -2.95 -6.35
N THR A 92 4.82 -2.61 -6.22
CA THR A 92 5.62 -1.90 -7.24
C THR A 92 6.00 -2.78 -8.43
N GLU A 93 5.75 -4.09 -8.36
CA GLU A 93 6.14 -5.03 -9.41
C GLU A 93 5.50 -4.62 -10.74
N ARG A 94 6.32 -4.48 -11.79
CA ARG A 94 5.84 -4.22 -13.15
C ARG A 94 5.08 -5.45 -13.63
N LEU A 95 3.78 -5.37 -13.54
CA LEU A 95 2.91 -6.40 -14.10
C LEU A 95 2.86 -6.23 -15.62
N SER A 96 3.43 -7.18 -16.37
CA SER A 96 3.12 -7.32 -17.78
C SER A 96 1.79 -8.07 -17.90
N MET A 97 0.78 -7.39 -18.37
CA MET A 97 -0.57 -7.95 -18.56
C MET A 97 -0.91 -7.87 -20.04
N ASP A 98 -0.34 -8.80 -20.83
CA ASP A 98 -0.61 -8.86 -22.26
C ASP A 98 -2.08 -9.21 -22.52
N ASN A 99 -2.70 -8.52 -23.48
CA ASN A 99 -4.10 -8.70 -23.86
C ASN A 99 -5.15 -8.54 -22.74
N THR A 100 -4.79 -7.80 -21.66
CA THR A 100 -5.70 -7.53 -20.54
C THR A 100 -6.18 -6.09 -20.64
N THR A 101 -7.50 -5.89 -20.58
CA THR A 101 -8.09 -4.56 -20.60
C THR A 101 -8.02 -3.88 -19.22
N VAL A 102 -8.22 -2.57 -19.18
CA VAL A 102 -8.34 -1.83 -17.92
C VAL A 102 -9.50 -2.37 -17.09
N HIS A 103 -10.62 -2.71 -17.73
CA HIS A 103 -11.75 -3.37 -17.06
C HIS A 103 -11.30 -4.66 -16.36
N ASP A 104 -10.60 -5.56 -17.07
CA ASP A 104 -10.17 -6.83 -16.52
C ASP A 104 -9.25 -6.63 -15.30
N VAL A 105 -8.32 -5.68 -15.38
CA VAL A 105 -7.41 -5.36 -14.26
C VAL A 105 -8.19 -4.89 -13.04
N VAL A 106 -9.16 -3.97 -13.20
CA VAL A 106 -9.94 -3.46 -12.08
C VAL A 106 -10.90 -4.50 -11.54
N ALA A 107 -11.48 -5.33 -12.42
CA ALA A 107 -12.35 -6.45 -12.08
C ALA A 107 -11.68 -7.50 -11.17
N MET A 108 -10.36 -7.67 -11.27
CA MET A 108 -9.61 -8.53 -10.33
C MET A 108 -9.80 -8.11 -8.86
N GLY A 109 -10.11 -6.82 -8.59
CA GLY A 109 -10.46 -6.34 -7.25
C GLY A 109 -11.74 -6.96 -6.70
N ARG A 110 -12.61 -7.49 -7.56
CA ARG A 110 -13.86 -8.13 -7.16
C ARG A 110 -13.73 -9.62 -6.89
N TYR A 111 -12.60 -10.28 -7.24
CA TYR A 111 -12.42 -11.72 -7.04
C TYR A 111 -12.72 -12.23 -5.61
N PRO A 112 -12.42 -11.52 -4.52
CA PRO A 112 -12.80 -11.99 -3.17
C PRO A 112 -14.32 -12.10 -2.94
N TYR A 113 -15.13 -11.56 -3.84
CA TYR A 113 -16.60 -11.49 -3.75
C TYR A 113 -17.31 -12.31 -4.83
N THR A 114 -16.58 -12.77 -5.86
CA THR A 114 -17.17 -13.60 -6.92
C THR A 114 -17.46 -15.01 -6.44
N SER A 115 -18.47 -15.65 -7.05
CA SER A 115 -18.77 -17.06 -6.83
C SER A 115 -17.70 -17.96 -7.46
N PHE A 116 -17.78 -19.27 -7.20
CA PHE A 116 -16.90 -20.28 -7.81
C PHE A 116 -16.89 -20.23 -9.36
N LEU A 117 -17.97 -19.79 -9.98
CA LEU A 117 -18.08 -19.63 -11.44
C LEU A 117 -17.48 -18.30 -11.95
N GLY A 118 -16.99 -17.42 -11.06
CA GLY A 118 -16.21 -16.22 -11.43
C GLY A 118 -16.99 -15.09 -12.13
N GLY A 119 -18.34 -15.18 -12.20
CA GLY A 119 -19.17 -14.17 -12.86
C GLY A 119 -19.21 -12.86 -12.05
N LEU A 120 -19.07 -11.72 -12.74
CA LEU A 120 -19.34 -10.39 -12.18
C LEU A 120 -20.84 -10.12 -12.22
N THR A 121 -21.36 -9.43 -11.20
CA THR A 121 -22.73 -8.96 -11.13
C THR A 121 -22.84 -7.51 -11.63
N ASP A 122 -24.05 -7.05 -11.94
CA ASP A 122 -24.29 -5.62 -12.26
C ASP A 122 -23.82 -4.67 -11.15
N ALA A 123 -23.84 -5.14 -9.90
CA ALA A 123 -23.31 -4.38 -8.77
C ALA A 123 -21.78 -4.28 -8.83
N ASP A 124 -21.07 -5.34 -9.22
CA ASP A 124 -19.63 -5.34 -9.41
C ASP A 124 -19.21 -4.40 -10.54
N GLU A 125 -19.96 -4.38 -11.65
CA GLU A 125 -19.71 -3.48 -12.78
C GLU A 125 -19.83 -2.00 -12.36
N LYS A 126 -20.81 -1.65 -11.53
CA LYS A 126 -20.92 -0.30 -10.97
C LYS A 126 -19.74 0.06 -10.09
N ILE A 127 -19.29 -0.85 -9.23
CA ILE A 127 -18.11 -0.66 -8.37
C ILE A 127 -16.84 -0.45 -9.21
N ILE A 128 -16.67 -1.22 -10.29
CA ILE A 128 -15.55 -1.07 -11.22
C ILE A 128 -15.56 0.32 -11.86
N ALA A 129 -16.71 0.76 -12.39
CA ALA A 129 -16.86 2.07 -13.00
C ALA A 129 -16.62 3.22 -12.01
N GLU A 130 -17.13 3.11 -10.79
CA GLU A 130 -16.90 4.07 -9.71
C GLU A 130 -15.42 4.14 -9.32
N ALA A 131 -14.73 3.00 -9.17
CA ALA A 131 -13.32 2.94 -8.83
C ALA A 131 -12.44 3.63 -9.88
N ILE A 132 -12.72 3.42 -11.17
CA ILE A 132 -12.04 4.10 -12.29
C ILE A 132 -12.32 5.61 -12.26
N GLY A 133 -13.55 6.02 -11.95
CA GLY A 133 -13.91 7.43 -11.80
C GLY A 133 -13.16 8.13 -10.66
N GLN A 134 -12.98 7.45 -9.53
CA GLN A 134 -12.28 7.99 -8.35
C GLN A 134 -10.79 8.27 -8.62
N VAL A 135 -10.12 7.47 -9.45
CA VAL A 135 -8.72 7.70 -9.81
C VAL A 135 -8.53 8.72 -10.94
N GLY A 136 -9.58 9.45 -11.31
CA GLY A 136 -9.51 10.57 -12.24
C GLY A 136 -9.66 10.20 -13.72
N PHE A 137 -10.05 8.97 -14.03
CA PHE A 137 -10.47 8.60 -15.38
C PHE A 137 -11.97 8.89 -15.57
N ARG A 138 -12.38 10.14 -15.33
CA ARG A 138 -13.77 10.55 -15.65
C ARG A 138 -13.95 10.48 -17.16
N GLN A 139 -15.10 9.99 -17.59
CA GLN A 139 -15.59 10.16 -18.94
C GLN A 139 -15.85 11.66 -19.17
N ASN A 140 -14.82 12.44 -19.49
CA ASN A 140 -14.98 13.80 -19.95
C ASN A 140 -15.46 13.73 -21.39
N THR A 141 -16.77 13.91 -21.58
CA THR A 141 -17.43 13.98 -22.87
C THR A 141 -17.03 15.20 -23.70
N GLU A 142 -16.28 16.19 -23.14
CA GLU A 142 -15.98 17.44 -23.84
C GLU A 142 -14.65 17.50 -24.59
N TYR A 143 -13.70 16.58 -24.37
CA TYR A 143 -12.37 16.62 -25.01
C TYR A 143 -11.91 15.31 -25.69
N ARG A 144 -12.79 14.33 -25.87
CA ARG A 144 -12.46 13.10 -26.61
C ARG A 144 -12.96 13.16 -28.05
N THR A 145 -12.04 13.46 -28.95
CA THR A 145 -12.22 13.29 -30.40
C THR A 145 -12.05 11.84 -30.87
N GLN A 146 -11.94 10.86 -29.99
CA GLN A 146 -11.97 9.43 -30.36
C GLN A 146 -12.62 8.61 -29.25
N ASN A 147 -13.66 7.89 -29.62
CA ASN A 147 -14.51 6.97 -28.85
C ASN A 147 -13.79 5.73 -28.31
N THR A 148 -12.77 5.86 -27.46
CA THR A 148 -12.23 4.70 -26.77
C THR A 148 -12.62 4.79 -25.32
N ASP A 149 -13.58 3.95 -24.92
CA ASP A 149 -13.88 3.74 -23.50
C ASP A 149 -12.60 3.25 -22.80
N ILE A 150 -12.18 3.98 -21.74
CA ILE A 150 -10.97 3.64 -20.97
C ILE A 150 -11.02 2.17 -20.53
N LEU A 151 -12.18 1.66 -20.17
CA LEU A 151 -12.34 0.29 -19.68
C LEU A 151 -12.00 -0.76 -20.75
N SER A 152 -12.30 -0.48 -22.03
CA SER A 152 -11.99 -1.39 -23.14
C SER A 152 -10.56 -1.28 -23.67
N SER A 153 -9.78 -0.27 -23.22
CA SER A 153 -8.40 -0.12 -23.64
C SER A 153 -7.47 -1.13 -22.96
N PHE A 154 -6.40 -1.52 -23.63
CA PHE A 154 -5.42 -2.45 -23.06
C PHE A 154 -4.57 -1.77 -22.00
N PHE A 155 -4.35 -2.45 -20.87
CA PHE A 155 -3.57 -1.95 -19.74
C PHE A 155 -2.15 -1.52 -20.16
N ASN A 156 -1.47 -2.31 -21.02
CA ASN A 156 -0.11 -2.02 -21.47
C ASN A 156 0.00 -0.79 -22.36
N ALA A 157 -1.10 -0.30 -22.93
CA ALA A 157 -1.11 0.90 -23.79
C ALA A 157 -1.03 2.21 -22.97
N HIS A 158 -1.15 2.13 -21.64
CA HIS A 158 -1.15 3.29 -20.76
C HIS A 158 0.25 3.66 -20.27
N SER A 159 0.46 4.95 -19.98
CA SER A 159 1.66 5.45 -19.31
C SER A 159 1.82 4.85 -17.89
N ASP A 160 3.03 4.86 -17.34
CA ASP A 160 3.29 4.30 -16.02
C ASP A 160 2.41 4.98 -14.93
N GLY A 161 2.18 6.30 -15.02
CA GLY A 161 1.29 7.02 -14.12
C GLY A 161 -0.18 6.62 -14.25
N GLU A 162 -0.65 6.34 -15.46
CA GLU A 162 -2.00 5.82 -15.70
C GLU A 162 -2.14 4.38 -15.20
N LYS A 163 -1.14 3.53 -15.48
CA LYS A 163 -1.09 2.16 -14.95
C LYS A 163 -1.16 2.14 -13.44
N GLN A 164 -0.42 3.03 -12.78
CA GLN A 164 -0.46 3.12 -11.32
C GLN A 164 -1.86 3.52 -10.81
N ARG A 165 -2.53 4.48 -11.46
CA ARG A 165 -3.91 4.85 -11.12
C ARG A 165 -4.88 3.68 -11.35
N ILE A 166 -4.71 2.90 -12.41
CA ILE A 166 -5.51 1.70 -12.68
C ILE A 166 -5.31 0.65 -11.59
N LEU A 167 -4.07 0.42 -11.13
CA LEU A 167 -3.80 -0.49 -10.01
C LEU A 167 -4.41 0.00 -8.68
N ILE A 168 -4.43 1.31 -8.44
CA ILE A 168 -5.15 1.88 -7.30
C ILE A 168 -6.66 1.69 -7.48
N ALA A 169 -7.22 1.87 -8.69
CA ALA A 169 -8.63 1.58 -8.95
C ALA A 169 -8.99 0.11 -8.67
N LYS A 170 -8.13 -0.83 -9.06
CA LYS A 170 -8.27 -2.25 -8.68
C LYS A 170 -8.37 -2.41 -7.15
N ALA A 171 -7.49 -1.74 -6.39
CA ALA A 171 -7.52 -1.79 -4.93
C ALA A 171 -8.79 -1.15 -4.35
N LEU A 172 -9.32 -0.09 -4.98
CA LEU A 172 -10.58 0.54 -4.60
C LEU A 172 -11.79 -0.34 -4.90
N ALA A 173 -11.80 -1.03 -6.04
CA ALA A 173 -12.83 -1.98 -6.42
C ALA A 173 -12.94 -3.14 -5.42
N GLN A 174 -11.88 -3.47 -4.70
CA GLN A 174 -11.89 -4.45 -3.63
C GLN A 174 -12.69 -4.00 -2.38
N GLN A 175 -13.01 -2.70 -2.26
CA GLN A 175 -13.83 -2.12 -1.19
C GLN A 175 -13.34 -2.43 0.24
N THR A 176 -12.05 -2.56 0.43
CA THR A 176 -11.46 -2.83 1.75
C THR A 176 -11.32 -1.56 2.58
N PRO A 177 -11.36 -1.65 3.91
CA PRO A 177 -11.10 -0.51 4.79
C PRO A 177 -9.62 -0.10 4.85
N ILE A 178 -8.70 -0.99 4.48
CA ILE A 178 -7.25 -0.79 4.56
C ILE A 178 -6.64 -0.92 3.17
N ILE A 179 -5.76 0.02 2.81
CA ILE A 179 -5.01 0.00 1.55
C ILE A 179 -3.52 0.10 1.88
N LEU A 180 -2.77 -0.90 1.47
CA LEU A 180 -1.32 -0.96 1.58
C LEU A 180 -0.70 -0.74 0.19
N LEU A 181 0.28 0.16 0.08
CA LEU A 181 0.93 0.46 -1.19
C LEU A 181 2.45 0.42 -1.01
N ASP A 182 3.10 -0.36 -1.86
CA ASP A 182 4.56 -0.44 -1.92
C ASP A 182 5.07 0.48 -3.02
N GLU A 183 5.71 1.59 -2.64
CA GLU A 183 6.29 2.62 -3.52
C GLU A 183 5.38 3.07 -4.68
N PRO A 184 4.13 3.52 -4.41
CA PRO A 184 3.15 3.79 -5.47
C PRO A 184 3.52 4.98 -6.37
N THR A 185 4.53 5.74 -6.02
CA THR A 185 5.01 6.91 -6.77
C THR A 185 6.34 6.67 -7.48
N ALA A 186 6.93 5.47 -7.35
CA ALA A 186 8.17 5.13 -8.01
C ALA A 186 8.06 5.29 -9.55
N HIS A 187 9.10 5.83 -10.16
CA HIS A 187 9.21 6.06 -11.60
C HIS A 187 8.22 7.08 -12.21
N LEU A 188 7.47 7.81 -11.38
CA LEU A 188 6.56 8.85 -11.83
C LEU A 188 7.25 10.23 -11.80
N ASP A 189 6.82 11.13 -12.67
CA ASP A 189 7.18 12.54 -12.59
C ASP A 189 6.47 13.23 -11.41
N LEU A 190 6.98 14.38 -11.00
CA LEU A 190 6.49 15.11 -9.81
C LEU A 190 4.98 15.42 -9.85
N PRO A 191 4.37 15.89 -10.97
CA PRO A 191 2.92 16.11 -11.02
C PRO A 191 2.10 14.86 -10.74
N HIS A 192 2.45 13.72 -11.33
CA HIS A 192 1.75 12.46 -11.13
C HIS A 192 1.92 11.92 -9.70
N ARG A 193 3.12 12.07 -9.08
CA ARG A 193 3.34 11.73 -7.66
C ARG A 193 2.40 12.48 -6.74
N ILE A 194 2.35 13.81 -6.90
CA ILE A 194 1.47 14.68 -6.09
C ILE A 194 0.01 14.28 -6.27
N LEU A 195 -0.40 13.98 -7.49
CA LEU A 195 -1.78 13.58 -7.80
C LEU A 195 -2.17 12.28 -7.09
N ILE A 196 -1.31 11.26 -7.13
CA ILE A 196 -1.52 9.99 -6.44
C ILE A 196 -1.55 10.18 -4.93
N LEU A 197 -0.61 10.92 -4.34
CA LEU A 197 -0.59 11.13 -2.90
C LEU A 197 -1.79 11.93 -2.40
N ARG A 198 -2.26 12.93 -3.17
CA ARG A 198 -3.52 13.65 -2.86
C ARG A 198 -4.74 12.74 -2.94
N LEU A 199 -4.80 11.85 -3.92
CA LEU A 199 -5.86 10.85 -4.02
C LEU A 199 -5.84 9.95 -2.78
N LEU A 200 -4.69 9.40 -2.40
CA LEU A 200 -4.57 8.50 -1.25
C LEU A 200 -4.94 9.20 0.06
N ARG A 201 -4.55 10.48 0.23
CA ARG A 201 -4.95 11.30 1.36
C ARG A 201 -6.47 11.55 1.39
N HIS A 202 -7.08 11.85 0.25
CA HIS A 202 -8.53 11.98 0.15
C HIS A 202 -9.25 10.68 0.55
N LEU A 203 -8.74 9.52 0.11
CA LEU A 203 -9.30 8.21 0.50
C LEU A 203 -9.20 7.97 2.02
N ALA A 204 -8.10 8.38 2.63
CA ALA A 204 -7.96 8.29 4.08
C ALA A 204 -8.95 9.20 4.80
N HIS A 205 -8.93 10.49 4.53
CA HIS A 205 -9.67 11.47 5.32
C HIS A 205 -11.17 11.50 5.02
N GLU A 206 -11.56 11.45 3.74
CA GLU A 206 -12.97 11.58 3.35
C GLU A 206 -13.72 10.24 3.30
N GLN A 207 -13.02 9.14 3.04
CA GLN A 207 -13.62 7.81 3.00
C GLN A 207 -13.26 6.94 4.21
N SER A 208 -12.60 7.54 5.22
CA SER A 208 -12.21 6.87 6.46
C SER A 208 -11.40 5.58 6.24
N LYS A 209 -10.62 5.50 5.14
CA LYS A 209 -9.74 4.36 4.89
C LYS A 209 -8.43 4.52 5.66
N THR A 210 -7.83 3.41 6.06
CA THR A 210 -6.46 3.40 6.57
C THR A 210 -5.52 3.18 5.40
N VAL A 211 -4.60 4.12 5.17
CA VAL A 211 -3.67 4.06 4.05
C VAL A 211 -2.24 3.99 4.58
N LEU A 212 -1.52 2.90 4.27
CA LEU A 212 -0.10 2.74 4.58
C LEU A 212 0.71 2.66 3.29
N ILE A 213 1.66 3.57 3.12
CA ILE A 213 2.46 3.72 1.90
C ILE A 213 3.94 3.55 2.24
N SER A 214 4.65 2.62 1.60
CA SER A 214 6.11 2.68 1.60
C SER A 214 6.59 3.70 0.57
N THR A 215 7.59 4.50 0.92
CA THR A 215 8.17 5.48 0.00
C THR A 215 9.63 5.78 0.35
N HIS A 216 10.38 6.25 -0.64
CA HIS A 216 11.71 6.84 -0.48
C HIS A 216 11.70 8.38 -0.57
N GLU A 217 10.55 8.97 -0.80
CA GLU A 217 10.37 10.40 -1.03
C GLU A 217 10.11 11.12 0.29
N LEU A 218 11.19 11.49 0.98
CA LEU A 218 11.12 12.08 2.31
C LEU A 218 10.26 13.35 2.33
N ASP A 219 10.49 14.29 1.41
CA ASP A 219 9.81 15.59 1.40
C ASP A 219 8.29 15.43 1.24
N LEU A 220 7.86 14.55 0.35
CA LEU A 220 6.44 14.29 0.13
C LEU A 220 5.81 13.54 1.31
N ALA A 221 6.53 12.59 1.91
CA ALA A 221 6.08 11.91 3.12
C ALA A 221 5.89 12.90 4.28
N LEU A 222 6.87 13.78 4.51
CA LEU A 222 6.79 14.81 5.57
C LEU A 222 5.65 15.81 5.36
N ALA A 223 5.32 16.13 4.09
CA ALA A 223 4.31 17.14 3.76
C ALA A 223 2.88 16.61 3.76
N LEU A 224 2.67 15.32 3.44
CA LEU A 224 1.34 14.81 3.10
C LEU A 224 0.83 13.72 4.05
N SER A 225 1.69 13.04 4.82
CA SER A 225 1.25 12.02 5.77
C SER A 225 0.83 12.60 7.11
N ASP A 226 -0.09 11.94 7.77
CA ASP A 226 -0.52 12.28 9.14
C ASP A 226 0.53 11.83 10.16
N ARG A 227 1.07 10.62 9.97
CA ARG A 227 2.17 10.06 10.77
C ARG A 227 3.17 9.33 9.87
N ILE A 228 4.34 9.10 10.39
CA ILE A 228 5.42 8.37 9.73
C ILE A 228 5.75 7.12 10.54
N LEU A 229 5.72 5.97 9.88
CA LEU A 229 6.24 4.72 10.41
C LEU A 229 7.71 4.58 9.97
N LEU A 230 8.60 4.96 10.85
CA LEU A 230 10.03 4.96 10.57
C LEU A 230 10.66 3.62 10.97
N MET A 231 11.13 2.86 9.98
CA MET A 231 11.79 1.57 10.19
C MET A 231 13.29 1.76 10.39
N THR A 232 13.80 1.29 11.52
CA THR A 232 15.24 1.33 11.84
C THR A 232 15.80 -0.08 11.73
N PRO A 233 16.82 -0.34 10.87
CA PRO A 233 17.38 -1.68 10.71
C PRO A 233 17.81 -2.29 12.05
N GLY A 234 17.27 -3.49 12.37
CA GLY A 234 17.56 -4.21 13.60
C GLY A 234 17.12 -3.56 14.91
N LYS A 235 16.32 -2.49 14.85
CA LYS A 235 15.85 -1.76 16.05
C LYS A 235 14.32 -1.51 16.04
N GLY A 236 13.59 -2.21 15.17
CA GLY A 236 12.13 -2.09 15.10
C GLY A 236 11.66 -0.82 14.42
N VAL A 237 10.54 -0.26 14.89
CA VAL A 237 9.84 0.88 14.29
C VAL A 237 9.58 1.99 15.29
N SER A 238 9.42 3.21 14.77
CA SER A 238 8.90 4.36 15.51
C SER A 238 7.75 4.96 14.69
N LEU A 239 6.58 5.13 15.29
CA LEU A 239 5.39 5.70 14.65
C LEU A 239 4.98 6.98 15.36
N ASP A 240 5.13 8.12 14.70
CA ASP A 240 4.75 9.43 15.25
C ASP A 240 4.60 10.45 14.10
N THR A 241 4.22 11.70 14.47
CA THR A 241 4.26 12.83 13.53
C THR A 241 5.69 13.11 13.09
N ALA A 242 5.84 13.68 11.90
CA ALA A 242 7.14 14.08 11.36
C ALA A 242 7.92 14.98 12.34
N GLU A 243 7.21 15.92 13.00
CA GLU A 243 7.81 16.86 13.94
C GLU A 243 8.36 16.16 15.19
N ASN A 244 7.61 15.23 15.78
CA ASN A 244 8.04 14.48 16.96
C ASN A 244 9.24 13.57 16.63
N LEU A 245 9.22 12.91 15.48
CA LEU A 245 10.34 12.06 15.02
C LEU A 245 11.62 12.88 14.78
N LYS A 246 11.50 14.13 14.26
CA LYS A 246 12.63 15.06 14.11
C LYS A 246 13.19 15.45 15.48
N LYS A 247 12.35 15.90 16.41
CA LYS A 247 12.75 16.27 17.79
C LYS A 247 13.43 15.13 18.52
N ALA A 248 13.00 13.89 18.29
CA ALA A 248 13.58 12.69 18.88
C ALA A 248 14.84 12.20 18.16
N ASN A 249 15.36 12.88 17.13
CA ASN A 249 16.47 12.44 16.28
C ASN A 249 16.26 11.01 15.71
N ALA A 250 15.01 10.61 15.49
CA ALA A 250 14.68 9.26 15.04
C ALA A 250 15.20 8.99 13.61
N PHE A 251 15.13 10.01 12.73
CA PHE A 251 15.63 9.91 11.35
C PHE A 251 17.13 9.65 11.32
N THR A 252 17.92 10.39 12.11
CA THR A 252 19.38 10.17 12.20
C THR A 252 19.70 8.75 12.68
N ARG A 253 18.93 8.22 13.64
CA ARG A 253 19.11 6.84 14.10
C ARG A 253 18.76 5.81 13.02
N ALA A 254 17.72 6.07 12.21
CA ALA A 254 17.26 5.14 11.19
C ALA A 254 18.16 5.12 9.96
N PHE A 255 18.64 6.29 9.52
CA PHE A 255 19.46 6.43 8.30
C PHE A 255 20.96 6.46 8.56
N GLY A 256 21.41 6.56 9.82
CA GLY A 256 22.82 6.61 10.20
C GLY A 256 23.51 7.96 9.90
N MET A 257 22.74 8.97 9.45
CA MET A 257 23.22 10.32 9.15
C MET A 257 22.08 11.34 9.38
N ASP A 258 22.45 12.60 9.57
CA ASP A 258 21.47 13.67 9.59
C ASP A 258 21.00 13.99 8.17
N ILE A 259 19.82 13.47 7.80
CA ILE A 259 19.26 13.67 6.46
C ILE A 259 18.69 15.08 6.23
N PHE A 260 18.54 15.89 7.27
CA PHE A 260 18.10 17.28 7.17
C PHE A 260 19.27 18.27 7.09
N ASN A 261 20.46 17.84 7.50
CA ASN A 261 21.71 18.61 7.39
C ASN A 261 22.87 17.69 6.93
N PRO A 262 22.82 17.16 5.69
CA PRO A 262 23.78 16.16 5.24
C PRO A 262 25.21 16.67 5.03
N LEU A 263 25.43 17.99 5.10
CA LEU A 263 26.70 18.66 4.90
C LEU A 263 27.22 19.33 6.19
N GLY A 264 26.51 19.17 7.31
CA GLY A 264 26.77 19.82 8.60
C GLY A 264 27.93 19.34 9.40
#